data_80afc385c48487747441c7f33461e146
#
_entry.id   80afc385c48487747441c7f33461e146
#
_cell.length_a   1.000
_cell.length_b   1.000
_cell.length_c   1.000
_cell.angle_alpha   90.00
_cell.angle_beta   90.00
_cell.angle_gamma   90.00
#
_symmetry.space_group_name_H-M   'P 1'
#
loop_
_entity.id
_entity.type
_entity.pdbx_description
1 polymer ?
#
loop_
_entity_poly.entity_id
_entity_poly.type
_entity_poly.pdbx_seq_one_letter_code
_entity_poly.pdbx_strand_id
1 'polypeptide(L)'
;MGNYGVNKEFWESRQLWIEGFVALEVQDSVRDQSWQERLVACGIPILTDLDTRKVVMRLRSSGTPWGALVAADSPAQALELAKILIQEKKKIDADWVYAVSRSATEVVKGQKPGGPRVAILDYGCKENTVRELAARCSEVALFNSRTPERVIRDWNPSGIMLSNGPGDPSE
;
A
#
# COMPACT_ATOMS: atom_id res chain seq x y z
N MET A 1 11.80 -3.19 -12.65
CA MET A 1 10.36 -2.99 -12.40
C MET A 1 9.89 -1.90 -13.35
N GLY A 2 8.66 -1.91 -13.76
CA GLY A 2 8.11 -0.93 -14.70
C GLY A 2 7.72 -1.52 -16.06
N ASN A 3 8.06 -2.79 -16.30
CA ASN A 3 7.78 -3.47 -17.57
C ASN A 3 6.42 -4.20 -17.58
N TYR A 4 5.66 -4.08 -16.52
CA TYR A 4 4.34 -4.66 -16.40
C TYR A 4 3.31 -3.55 -16.53
N GLY A 5 2.36 -3.72 -17.44
CA GLY A 5 1.23 -2.80 -17.54
C GLY A 5 0.36 -2.82 -16.28
N VAL A 6 -0.55 -1.87 -16.20
CA VAL A 6 -1.53 -1.78 -15.11
C VAL A 6 -2.82 -2.45 -15.57
N ASN A 7 -3.16 -3.59 -14.96
CA ASN A 7 -4.44 -4.23 -15.20
C ASN A 7 -5.43 -3.92 -14.06
N LYS A 8 -6.53 -3.27 -14.39
CA LYS A 8 -7.54 -2.85 -13.41
C LYS A 8 -8.24 -4.03 -12.73
N GLU A 9 -8.35 -5.17 -13.37
CA GLU A 9 -9.00 -6.37 -12.83
C GLU A 9 -8.23 -7.00 -11.66
N PHE A 10 -6.90 -6.79 -11.62
CA PHE A 10 -6.00 -7.35 -10.61
C PHE A 10 -5.46 -6.29 -9.64
N TRP A 11 -6.17 -5.19 -9.49
CA TRP A 11 -5.76 -4.14 -8.58
C TRP A 11 -5.81 -4.63 -7.13
N GLU A 12 -4.70 -4.45 -6.42
CA GLU A 12 -4.50 -4.96 -5.06
C GLU A 12 -4.73 -3.93 -3.97
N SER A 13 -4.91 -2.67 -4.37
CA SER A 13 -5.13 -1.55 -3.46
C SER A 13 -6.13 -0.57 -4.05
N ARG A 14 -6.90 0.09 -3.19
CA ARG A 14 -7.89 1.09 -3.61
C ARG A 14 -7.27 2.34 -4.21
N GLN A 15 -6.04 2.66 -3.82
CA GLN A 15 -5.28 3.80 -4.33
C GLN A 15 -3.78 3.51 -4.30
N LEU A 16 -3.01 4.39 -4.92
CA LEU A 16 -1.56 4.41 -4.79
C LEU A 16 -1.19 5.15 -3.51
N TRP A 17 -0.47 4.48 -2.63
CA TRP A 17 -0.01 5.02 -1.33
C TRP A 17 1.40 5.61 -1.40
N ILE A 18 2.09 5.42 -2.53
CA ILE A 18 3.43 5.93 -2.74
C ILE A 18 3.42 7.42 -3.03
N GLU A 19 4.41 8.15 -2.52
CA GLU A 19 4.61 9.58 -2.77
C GLU A 19 5.65 9.86 -3.87
N GLY A 20 6.34 8.83 -4.34
CA GLY A 20 7.28 8.90 -5.44
C GLY A 20 7.58 7.52 -6.00
N PHE A 21 7.90 7.44 -7.28
CA PHE A 21 8.23 6.20 -7.96
C PHE A 21 9.63 6.28 -8.56
N VAL A 22 10.46 5.28 -8.26
CA VAL A 22 11.84 5.19 -8.75
C VAL A 22 12.02 3.90 -9.52
N ALA A 23 12.48 4.01 -10.75
CA ALA A 23 12.74 2.87 -11.62
C ALA A 23 14.03 3.07 -12.44
N LEU A 24 14.61 1.98 -12.92
CA LEU A 24 15.64 2.07 -13.94
C LEU A 24 15.02 2.59 -15.24
N GLU A 25 13.87 2.02 -15.62
CA GLU A 25 13.15 2.33 -16.83
C GLU A 25 11.66 2.10 -16.62
N VAL A 26 10.83 2.91 -17.26
CA VAL A 26 9.37 2.74 -17.29
C VAL A 26 8.96 2.55 -18.74
N GLN A 27 8.30 1.44 -19.03
CA GLN A 27 7.81 1.11 -20.36
C GLN A 27 6.31 1.30 -20.44
N ASP A 28 5.84 1.70 -21.61
CA ASP A 28 4.42 1.80 -21.92
C ASP A 28 3.81 0.41 -22.14
N SER A 29 2.56 0.27 -21.71
CA SER A 29 1.78 -0.92 -22.02
C SER A 29 1.02 -0.74 -23.32
N VAL A 30 1.05 -1.78 -24.18
CA VAL A 30 0.26 -1.81 -25.43
C VAL A 30 -1.19 -2.28 -25.20
N ARG A 31 -1.53 -2.81 -24.03
CA ARG A 31 -2.85 -3.40 -23.75
C ARG A 31 -3.68 -2.61 -22.76
N ASP A 32 -3.02 -1.96 -21.83
CA ASP A 32 -3.67 -1.25 -20.72
C ASP A 32 -3.01 0.11 -20.49
N GLN A 33 -3.57 0.91 -19.59
CA GLN A 33 -2.95 2.15 -19.14
C GLN A 33 -1.52 1.90 -18.69
N SER A 34 -0.56 2.68 -19.18
CA SER A 34 0.83 2.60 -18.74
C SER A 34 0.98 3.00 -17.26
N TRP A 35 2.01 2.49 -16.60
CA TRP A 35 2.39 2.94 -15.26
C TRP A 35 2.60 4.45 -15.21
N GLN A 36 3.27 5.00 -16.20
CA GLN A 36 3.56 6.43 -16.29
C GLN A 36 2.27 7.26 -16.30
N GLU A 37 1.31 6.93 -17.16
CA GLU A 37 0.02 7.63 -17.21
C GLU A 37 -0.71 7.54 -15.87
N ARG A 38 -0.68 6.38 -15.22
CA ARG A 38 -1.34 6.19 -13.94
C ARG A 38 -0.69 7.01 -12.83
N LEU A 39 0.63 7.04 -12.76
CA LEU A 39 1.38 7.81 -11.76
C LEU A 39 1.18 9.31 -11.98
N VAL A 40 1.24 9.78 -13.23
CA VAL A 40 0.97 11.18 -13.60
C VAL A 40 -0.45 11.58 -13.22
N ALA A 41 -1.45 10.76 -13.53
CA ALA A 41 -2.84 11.00 -13.17
C ALA A 41 -3.07 11.08 -11.64
N CYS A 42 -2.21 10.43 -10.85
CA CYS A 42 -2.23 10.49 -9.39
C CYS A 42 -1.31 11.57 -8.81
N GLY A 43 -0.62 12.36 -9.63
CA GLY A 43 0.33 13.40 -9.18
C GLY A 43 1.61 12.84 -8.55
N ILE A 44 1.97 11.60 -8.85
CA ILE A 44 3.13 10.93 -8.26
C ILE A 44 4.37 11.19 -9.13
N PRO A 45 5.43 11.82 -8.60
CA PRO A 45 6.66 12.06 -9.34
C PRO A 45 7.38 10.75 -9.67
N ILE A 46 8.00 10.72 -10.85
CA ILE A 46 8.73 9.57 -11.38
C ILE A 46 10.19 9.95 -11.57
N LEU A 47 11.11 9.14 -11.05
CA LEU A 47 12.54 9.24 -11.32
C LEU A 47 13.00 7.96 -12.03
N THR A 48 13.56 8.13 -13.24
CA THR A 48 14.15 7.05 -14.05
C THR A 48 15.67 7.15 -14.11
N ASP A 49 16.29 6.23 -14.81
CA ASP A 49 17.76 6.15 -15.01
C ASP A 49 18.56 5.99 -13.71
N LEU A 50 17.95 5.46 -12.66
CA LEU A 50 18.61 5.17 -11.40
C LEU A 50 18.95 3.68 -11.28
N ASP A 51 20.17 3.36 -10.81
CA ASP A 51 20.55 2.01 -10.45
C ASP A 51 19.76 1.54 -9.20
N THR A 52 18.55 1.05 -9.45
CA THR A 52 17.64 0.58 -8.40
C THR A 52 18.21 -0.62 -7.62
N ARG A 53 19.12 -1.39 -8.22
CA ARG A 53 19.80 -2.49 -7.52
C ARG A 53 20.70 -1.96 -6.40
N LYS A 54 21.47 -0.90 -6.66
CA LYS A 54 22.29 -0.27 -5.62
C LYS A 54 21.42 0.35 -4.52
N VAL A 55 20.32 0.99 -4.90
CA VAL A 55 19.34 1.52 -3.92
C VAL A 55 18.83 0.41 -3.02
N VAL A 56 18.34 -0.70 -3.58
CA VAL A 56 17.82 -1.85 -2.80
C VAL A 56 18.91 -2.45 -1.92
N MET A 57 20.15 -2.59 -2.40
CA MET A 57 21.25 -3.11 -1.58
C MET A 57 21.53 -2.20 -0.38
N ARG A 58 21.49 -0.89 -0.57
CA ARG A 58 21.67 0.08 0.51
C ARG A 58 20.52 0.03 1.52
N LEU A 59 19.27 -0.06 1.06
CA LEU A 59 18.11 -0.21 1.94
C LEU A 59 18.20 -1.48 2.80
N ARG A 60 18.64 -2.59 2.22
CA ARG A 60 18.79 -3.86 2.95
C ARG A 60 19.86 -3.80 4.04
N SER A 61 20.89 -2.98 3.89
CA SER A 61 21.94 -2.80 4.89
C SER A 61 21.63 -1.73 5.94
N SER A 62 20.75 -0.78 5.62
CA SER A 62 20.47 0.42 6.45
C SER A 62 19.07 0.43 7.05
N GLY A 63 18.24 -0.59 6.79
CA GLY A 63 16.83 -0.60 7.19
C GLY A 63 15.96 0.26 6.28
N THR A 64 14.94 0.90 6.83
CA THR A 64 13.97 1.75 6.13
C THR A 64 14.27 3.25 6.32
N PRO A 65 15.29 3.81 5.63
CA PRO A 65 15.61 5.22 5.76
C PRO A 65 14.55 6.09 5.11
N TRP A 66 14.44 7.31 5.60
CA TRP A 66 13.67 8.34 4.95
C TRP A 66 14.35 8.76 3.63
N GLY A 67 13.53 9.04 2.62
CA GLY A 67 13.97 9.53 1.32
C GLY A 67 13.05 10.65 0.82
N ALA A 68 13.55 11.45 -0.12
CA ALA A 68 12.76 12.46 -0.81
C ALA A 68 13.12 12.47 -2.30
N LEU A 69 12.14 12.77 -3.15
CA LEU A 69 12.33 13.11 -4.56
C LEU A 69 12.14 14.61 -4.70
N VAL A 70 13.13 15.28 -5.26
CA VAL A 70 13.13 16.73 -5.43
C VAL A 70 13.62 17.10 -6.84
N ALA A 71 13.04 18.15 -7.42
CA ALA A 71 13.57 18.81 -8.61
C ALA A 71 14.44 20.00 -8.15
N ALA A 72 15.65 20.12 -8.66
CA ALA A 72 16.59 21.18 -8.30
C ALA A 72 17.61 21.42 -9.42
N ASP A 73 18.18 22.62 -9.45
CA ASP A 73 19.16 23.03 -10.47
C ASP A 73 20.57 22.49 -10.21
N SER A 74 20.82 22.01 -8.99
CA SER A 74 22.12 21.42 -8.63
C SER A 74 21.97 20.31 -7.56
N PRO A 75 22.94 19.36 -7.50
CA PRO A 75 22.97 18.34 -6.47
C PRO A 75 23.01 18.88 -5.02
N ALA A 76 23.69 20.00 -4.80
CA ALA A 76 23.76 20.64 -3.49
C ALA A 76 22.40 21.18 -3.06
N GLN A 77 21.69 21.87 -3.95
CA GLN A 77 20.32 22.34 -3.72
C GLN A 77 19.35 21.18 -3.50
N ALA A 78 19.45 20.12 -4.30
CA ALA A 78 18.65 18.93 -4.13
C ALA A 78 18.81 18.32 -2.73
N LEU A 79 20.04 18.22 -2.24
CA LEU A 79 20.33 17.67 -0.92
C LEU A 79 19.72 18.51 0.21
N GLU A 80 19.81 19.83 0.12
CA GLU A 80 19.22 20.72 1.12
C GLU A 80 17.69 20.67 1.12
N LEU A 81 17.06 20.69 -0.05
CA LEU A 81 15.60 20.54 -0.17
C LEU A 81 15.13 19.19 0.36
N ALA A 82 15.84 18.10 0.04
CA ALA A 82 15.52 16.79 0.53
C ALA A 82 15.58 16.69 2.07
N LYS A 83 16.60 17.29 2.70
CA LYS A 83 16.71 17.34 4.16
C LYS A 83 15.53 18.06 4.81
N ILE A 84 15.14 19.21 4.24
CA ILE A 84 14.00 20.01 4.74
C ILE A 84 12.72 19.19 4.65
N LEU A 85 12.41 18.60 3.49
CA LEU A 85 11.22 17.79 3.29
C LEU A 85 11.15 16.59 4.23
N ILE A 86 12.28 15.88 4.42
CA ILE A 86 12.36 14.75 5.35
C ILE A 86 12.12 15.21 6.78
N GLN A 87 12.69 16.34 7.20
CA GLN A 87 12.48 16.84 8.55
C GLN A 87 11.04 17.27 8.79
N GLU A 88 10.41 17.90 7.82
CA GLU A 88 8.99 18.28 7.92
C GLU A 88 8.10 17.04 7.99
N LYS A 89 8.36 16.04 7.14
CA LYS A 89 7.57 14.81 7.13
C LYS A 89 7.70 14.00 8.41
N LYS A 90 8.89 13.98 9.02
CA LYS A 90 9.14 13.32 10.32
C LYS A 90 8.36 13.94 11.49
N LYS A 91 7.94 15.20 11.37
CA LYS A 91 7.11 15.84 12.40
C LYS A 91 5.65 15.39 12.36
N ILE A 92 5.24 14.77 11.26
CA ILE A 92 3.90 14.25 11.11
C ILE A 92 3.87 12.88 11.82
N ASP A 93 3.25 12.87 13.00
CA ASP A 93 2.92 11.62 13.71
C ASP A 93 1.75 10.95 12.96
N ALA A 94 2.09 10.19 11.93
CA ALA A 94 1.11 9.56 11.07
C ALA A 94 0.92 8.10 11.50
N ASP A 95 -0.28 7.78 11.98
CA ASP A 95 -0.72 6.38 12.09
C ASP A 95 -1.00 5.80 10.69
N TRP A 96 0.07 5.29 10.08
CA TRP A 96 0.01 4.72 8.74
C TRP A 96 -0.92 3.51 8.66
N VAL A 97 -1.00 2.72 9.71
CA VAL A 97 -1.89 1.55 9.79
C VAL A 97 -3.35 2.00 9.71
N TYR A 98 -3.71 3.03 10.45
CA TYR A 98 -5.06 3.59 10.38
C TYR A 98 -5.34 4.26 9.03
N ALA A 99 -4.37 4.97 8.48
CA ALA A 99 -4.50 5.67 7.19
C ALA A 99 -4.78 4.71 6.02
N VAL A 100 -4.14 3.53 5.99
CA VAL A 100 -4.34 2.54 4.92
C VAL A 100 -5.53 1.61 5.18
N SER A 101 -6.03 1.55 6.41
CA SER A 101 -7.19 0.77 6.81
C SER A 101 -8.47 1.30 6.17
N ARG A 102 -9.49 0.47 6.03
CA ARG A 102 -10.83 0.91 5.61
C ARG A 102 -11.43 1.85 6.64
N SER A 103 -12.04 2.93 6.19
CA SER A 103 -12.67 3.93 7.07
C SER A 103 -13.92 3.42 7.80
N ALA A 104 -14.58 2.39 7.25
CA ALA A 104 -15.78 1.77 7.81
C ALA A 104 -15.74 0.25 7.61
N THR A 105 -16.50 -0.46 8.42
CA THR A 105 -16.66 -1.91 8.25
C THR A 105 -17.33 -2.20 6.90
N GLU A 106 -16.72 -3.11 6.15
CA GLU A 106 -17.21 -3.59 4.87
C GLU A 106 -17.50 -5.09 4.96
N VAL A 107 -18.69 -5.50 4.55
CA VAL A 107 -19.05 -6.92 4.50
C VAL A 107 -19.16 -7.37 3.04
N VAL A 108 -18.38 -8.37 2.70
CA VAL A 108 -18.36 -9.00 1.37
C VAL A 108 -19.06 -10.36 1.46
N LYS A 109 -20.08 -10.54 0.64
CA LYS A 109 -20.76 -11.82 0.52
C LYS A 109 -19.84 -12.84 -0.14
N GLY A 110 -19.66 -13.98 0.50
CA GLY A 110 -18.85 -15.07 -0.03
C GLY A 110 -19.59 -15.94 -1.02
N GLN A 111 -18.83 -16.81 -1.69
CA GLN A 111 -19.33 -17.71 -2.73
C GLN A 111 -19.68 -19.11 -2.20
N LYS A 112 -19.39 -19.42 -0.93
CA LYS A 112 -19.65 -20.72 -0.32
C LYS A 112 -20.78 -20.62 0.70
N PRO A 113 -22.04 -20.89 0.33
CA PRO A 113 -23.16 -20.93 1.27
C PRO A 113 -22.90 -21.93 2.41
N GLY A 114 -23.16 -21.52 3.65
CA GLY A 114 -22.86 -22.35 4.83
C GLY A 114 -21.37 -22.48 5.18
N GLY A 115 -20.49 -21.83 4.43
CA GLY A 115 -19.07 -21.75 4.77
C GLY A 115 -18.81 -20.87 6.00
N PRO A 116 -17.54 -20.77 6.44
CA PRO A 116 -17.18 -19.97 7.59
C PRO A 116 -17.43 -18.48 7.35
N ARG A 117 -17.62 -17.73 8.43
CA ARG A 117 -17.61 -16.27 8.44
C ARG A 117 -16.25 -15.81 8.94
N VAL A 118 -15.54 -15.00 8.18
CA VAL A 118 -14.19 -14.54 8.53
C VAL A 118 -14.17 -13.04 8.74
N ALA A 119 -13.69 -12.62 9.91
CA ALA A 119 -13.41 -11.23 10.20
C ALA A 119 -11.95 -10.93 9.85
N ILE A 120 -11.70 -9.84 9.14
CA ILE A 120 -10.36 -9.31 8.87
C ILE A 120 -10.19 -8.01 9.66
N LEU A 121 -9.16 -7.91 10.50
CA LEU A 121 -8.66 -6.62 10.96
C LEU A 121 -7.80 -6.06 9.84
N ASP A 122 -8.26 -4.94 9.28
CA ASP A 122 -7.64 -4.32 8.13
C ASP A 122 -6.53 -3.35 8.56
N TYR A 123 -5.29 -3.78 8.39
CA TYR A 123 -4.08 -2.98 8.56
C TYR A 123 -3.48 -2.55 7.21
N GLY A 124 -4.23 -2.69 6.12
CA GLY A 124 -3.78 -2.49 4.74
C GLY A 124 -3.93 -3.77 3.91
N CYS A 125 -5.07 -4.45 4.06
CA CYS A 125 -5.36 -5.72 3.40
C CYS A 125 -5.39 -5.58 1.88
N LYS A 126 -4.70 -6.48 1.20
CA LYS A 126 -4.74 -6.57 -0.27
C LYS A 126 -6.09 -7.08 -0.74
N GLU A 127 -6.60 -6.52 -1.83
CA GLU A 127 -7.89 -6.92 -2.40
C GLU A 127 -7.93 -8.40 -2.81
N ASN A 128 -6.80 -8.97 -3.24
CA ASN A 128 -6.74 -10.40 -3.55
C ASN A 128 -6.98 -11.28 -2.33
N THR A 129 -6.54 -10.88 -1.15
CA THR A 129 -6.81 -11.62 0.09
C THR A 129 -8.32 -11.70 0.35
N VAL A 130 -9.04 -10.60 0.12
CA VAL A 130 -10.50 -10.54 0.27
C VAL A 130 -11.18 -11.44 -0.76
N ARG A 131 -10.76 -11.38 -2.03
CA ARG A 131 -11.30 -12.23 -3.10
C ARG A 131 -11.11 -13.71 -2.80
N GLU A 132 -9.91 -14.09 -2.37
CA GLU A 132 -9.57 -15.49 -2.05
C GLU A 132 -10.35 -16.03 -0.84
N LEU A 133 -10.55 -15.21 0.17
CA LEU A 133 -11.40 -15.58 1.32
C LEU A 133 -12.87 -15.64 0.92
N ALA A 134 -13.38 -14.67 0.17
CA ALA A 134 -14.76 -14.67 -0.29
C ALA A 134 -15.11 -15.93 -1.13
N ALA A 135 -14.16 -16.43 -1.91
CA ALA A 135 -14.35 -17.67 -2.66
C ALA A 135 -14.55 -18.91 -1.76
N ARG A 136 -14.09 -18.87 -0.50
CA ARG A 136 -14.08 -20.02 0.44
C ARG A 136 -15.01 -19.86 1.63
N CYS A 137 -15.56 -18.67 1.83
CA CYS A 137 -16.39 -18.31 2.98
C CYS A 137 -17.84 -18.04 2.58
N SER A 138 -18.73 -17.98 3.57
CA SER A 138 -20.08 -17.45 3.37
C SER A 138 -20.11 -15.92 3.42
N GLU A 139 -19.28 -15.34 4.28
CA GLU A 139 -19.09 -13.89 4.43
C GLU A 139 -17.68 -13.56 4.88
N VAL A 140 -17.17 -12.41 4.43
CA VAL A 140 -15.91 -11.82 4.91
C VAL A 140 -16.22 -10.39 5.33
N ALA A 141 -15.93 -10.05 6.59
CA ALA A 141 -16.06 -8.68 7.09
C ALA A 141 -14.69 -8.07 7.33
N LEU A 142 -14.46 -6.88 6.77
CA LEU A 142 -13.25 -6.11 6.98
C LEU A 142 -13.55 -5.02 8.00
N PHE A 143 -12.88 -5.07 9.11
CA PHE A 143 -13.00 -4.11 10.21
C PHE A 143 -11.80 -3.17 10.19
N ASN A 144 -12.05 -1.88 10.46
CA ASN A 144 -10.99 -0.91 10.64
C ASN A 144 -9.99 -1.35 11.72
N SER A 145 -8.72 -0.99 11.57
CA SER A 145 -7.64 -1.35 12.50
C SER A 145 -7.90 -0.97 13.97
N ARG A 146 -8.72 0.05 14.21
CA ARG A 146 -9.11 0.52 15.55
C ARG A 146 -10.48 0.02 16.02
N THR A 147 -11.07 -0.95 15.32
CA THR A 147 -12.37 -1.50 15.72
C THR A 147 -12.25 -2.23 17.05
N PRO A 148 -13.07 -1.90 18.07
CA PRO A 148 -13.05 -2.60 19.35
C PRO A 148 -13.34 -4.09 19.18
N GLU A 149 -12.64 -4.93 19.95
CA GLU A 149 -12.79 -6.39 19.96
C GLU A 149 -14.26 -6.82 20.09
N ARG A 150 -15.03 -6.13 20.94
CA ARG A 150 -16.44 -6.42 21.18
C ARG A 150 -17.24 -6.38 19.87
N VAL A 151 -17.03 -5.37 19.02
CA VAL A 151 -17.74 -5.22 17.73
C VAL A 151 -17.47 -6.40 16.82
N ILE A 152 -16.21 -6.87 16.79
CA ILE A 152 -15.81 -8.01 16.00
C ILE A 152 -16.43 -9.30 16.53
N ARG A 153 -16.44 -9.48 17.86
CA ARG A 153 -17.09 -10.63 18.50
C ARG A 153 -18.61 -10.66 18.29
N ASP A 154 -19.26 -9.49 18.39
CA ASP A 154 -20.71 -9.37 18.17
C ASP A 154 -21.11 -9.74 16.74
N TRP A 155 -20.21 -9.58 15.75
CA TRP A 155 -20.41 -10.05 14.39
C TRP A 155 -20.35 -11.59 14.31
N ASN A 156 -19.87 -12.27 15.33
CA ASN A 156 -19.80 -13.74 15.48
C ASN A 156 -19.03 -14.42 14.34
N PRO A 157 -17.74 -14.13 14.14
CA PRO A 157 -16.91 -14.79 13.14
C PRO A 157 -16.55 -16.21 13.54
N SER A 158 -16.39 -17.10 12.54
CA SER A 158 -15.79 -18.42 12.72
C SER A 158 -14.27 -18.37 12.85
N GLY A 159 -13.66 -17.31 12.37
CA GLY A 159 -12.23 -17.06 12.45
C GLY A 159 -11.89 -15.59 12.27
N ILE A 160 -10.75 -15.17 12.82
CA ILE A 160 -10.23 -13.80 12.72
C ILE A 160 -8.88 -13.85 12.00
N MET A 161 -8.69 -12.96 11.05
CA MET A 161 -7.45 -12.75 10.34
C MET A 161 -6.92 -11.35 10.63
N LEU A 162 -5.65 -11.22 10.97
CA LEU A 162 -4.93 -9.97 11.00
C LEU A 162 -4.23 -9.79 9.65
N SER A 163 -4.53 -8.72 8.94
CA SER A 163 -3.89 -8.49 7.63
C SER A 163 -2.46 -7.98 7.79
N ASN A 164 -1.72 -7.96 6.69
CA ASN A 164 -0.47 -7.19 6.67
C ASN A 164 -0.79 -5.69 6.82
N GLY A 165 0.24 -4.95 7.22
CA GLY A 165 0.21 -3.50 7.33
C GLY A 165 1.56 -2.88 6.97
N PRO A 166 1.65 -1.55 6.90
CA PRO A 166 2.89 -0.82 6.80
C PRO A 166 3.62 -0.78 8.15
N GLY A 167 4.93 -0.52 8.12
CA GLY A 167 5.75 -0.35 9.31
C GLY A 167 6.37 -1.64 9.84
N ASP A 168 7.00 -1.51 10.98
CA ASP A 168 7.59 -2.63 11.73
C ASP A 168 6.55 -3.12 12.76
N PRO A 169 6.18 -4.41 12.76
CA PRO A 169 5.19 -4.94 13.70
C PRO A 169 5.67 -4.95 15.17
N SER A 170 6.91 -4.58 15.44
CA SER A 170 7.46 -4.46 16.79
C SER A 170 7.34 -3.05 17.38
N GLU A 171 6.88 -2.06 16.61
CA GLU A 171 6.64 -0.67 17.04
C GLU A 171 5.22 -0.41 17.55
#